data_a9a501d99345689a37bfc5ec6de9ea2a
#
_entry.id   a9a501d99345689a37bfc5ec6de9ea2a
#
_cell.length_a   1.000
_cell.length_b   1.000
_cell.length_c   1.000
_cell.angle_alpha   90.00
_cell.angle_beta   90.00
_cell.angle_gamma   90.00
#
_symmetry.space_group_name_H-M   'P 1'
#
loop_
_entity.id
_entity.type
_entity.pdbx_description
1 polymer ?
#
loop_
_entity_poly.entity_id
_entity_poly.type
_entity_poly.pdbx_seq_one_letter_code
_entity_poly.pdbx_strand_id
1 'polypeptide(L)'
;MTKRSGWWLAAAGVAVLTVASHDVRADVAVGDRISAANVDKVKDLISPGLEWCIRHGWPITVGETKHVEWLKPYKEATERYASQVKLSADGLSVQNYVAGQPFPNLDPSDPQVAIKIMWNYEYGLLTDDLDIRNFDADTGTIADHGPMTIERHFLLDHLRRLYWTGRLYVDPKPDKPNPNGYRRQEGLYPILEPFDLKGVGALSNRYIDSAKSDDSWLYLPSLRRVRRLSTAQRSDALFGQDTDVDSYGGYAGHIAWMTWKFLGERDLIGAFHSRHFPVKWHDKVDWAFDDVWEKRRVYVVEGASKLAQYAYGKRTIFIDKESWLIPYSDIYDRSGELWKIWINNWGFRRKALDVPDAIEYPDDMAFSSAIVMVDMQPEHATKASLPSPRFPGEQGWYFNQGEKSGIVDEWFTVAALVAAGH
;
A
#
# COMPACT_ATOMS: atom_id res chain seq x y z
N MET A 1 21.19 -66.79 66.14
CA MET A 1 20.73 -67.33 64.83
C MET A 1 19.73 -66.29 64.28
N THR A 2 20.20 -65.34 63.46
CA THR A 2 19.33 -64.30 62.87
C THR A 2 19.85 -64.07 61.44
N LYS A 3 19.07 -64.49 60.44
CA LYS A 3 19.32 -64.24 59.03
C LYS A 3 18.94 -62.84 58.66
N ARG A 4 19.86 -62.05 58.08
CA ARG A 4 19.63 -60.75 57.42
C ARG A 4 19.32 -61.04 55.95
N SER A 5 18.13 -60.61 55.52
CA SER A 5 17.75 -60.54 54.13
C SER A 5 18.10 -59.16 53.54
N GLY A 6 18.94 -59.10 52.51
CA GLY A 6 19.29 -57.91 51.79
C GLY A 6 18.23 -57.59 50.70
N TRP A 7 17.81 -56.36 50.64
CA TRP A 7 16.94 -55.85 49.57
C TRP A 7 17.80 -55.12 48.54
N TRP A 8 17.73 -55.57 47.31
CA TRP A 8 18.32 -54.84 46.18
C TRP A 8 17.24 -53.91 45.61
N LEU A 9 17.48 -52.58 45.66
CA LEU A 9 16.71 -51.59 44.96
C LEU A 9 17.29 -51.44 43.55
N ALA A 10 16.54 -51.83 42.54
CA ALA A 10 16.83 -51.54 41.15
C ALA A 10 16.32 -50.12 40.82
N ALA A 11 17.21 -49.17 40.58
CA ALA A 11 16.88 -47.85 40.03
C ALA A 11 16.66 -47.94 38.55
N ALA A 12 15.38 -47.83 38.11
CA ALA A 12 15.07 -47.67 36.69
C ALA A 12 15.26 -46.18 36.29
N GLY A 13 16.30 -45.90 35.55
CA GLY A 13 16.53 -44.58 34.95
C GLY A 13 15.57 -44.35 33.80
N VAL A 14 14.66 -43.44 33.95
CA VAL A 14 13.81 -42.91 32.84
C VAL A 14 14.66 -41.92 32.06
N ALA A 15 15.11 -42.30 30.87
CA ALA A 15 15.72 -41.39 29.91
C ALA A 15 14.62 -40.54 29.29
N VAL A 16 14.49 -39.28 29.68
CA VAL A 16 13.65 -38.29 29.02
C VAL A 16 14.38 -37.89 27.73
N LEU A 17 13.94 -38.41 26.61
CA LEU A 17 14.30 -37.89 25.29
C LEU A 17 13.61 -36.54 25.08
N THR A 18 14.32 -35.45 25.33
CA THR A 18 13.92 -34.12 24.85
C THR A 18 14.09 -34.08 23.35
N VAL A 19 13.01 -34.30 22.63
CA VAL A 19 12.95 -33.97 21.20
C VAL A 19 12.98 -32.45 21.11
N ALA A 20 14.13 -31.86 20.82
CA ALA A 20 14.24 -30.49 20.42
C ALA A 20 13.49 -30.33 19.08
N SER A 21 12.28 -29.82 19.11
CA SER A 21 11.63 -29.33 17.90
C SER A 21 12.47 -28.16 17.39
N HIS A 22 13.30 -28.41 16.40
CA HIS A 22 13.86 -27.37 15.58
C HIS A 22 12.66 -26.81 14.80
N ASP A 23 12.16 -25.65 15.20
CA ASP A 23 11.34 -24.81 14.34
C ASP A 23 12.17 -24.54 13.08
N VAL A 24 11.96 -25.35 12.06
CA VAL A 24 12.50 -25.08 10.72
C VAL A 24 11.72 -23.85 10.24
N ARG A 25 12.27 -22.66 10.49
CA ARG A 25 11.74 -21.44 9.89
C ARG A 25 11.69 -21.66 8.39
N ALA A 26 10.52 -21.38 7.80
CA ALA A 26 10.39 -21.34 6.36
C ALA A 26 11.49 -20.45 5.78
N ASP A 27 12.22 -20.93 4.81
CA ASP A 27 13.22 -20.17 4.07
C ASP A 27 13.03 -20.42 2.58
N VAL A 28 13.43 -19.44 1.77
CA VAL A 28 13.34 -19.47 0.32
C VAL A 28 14.67 -19.07 -0.29
N ALA A 29 15.01 -19.70 -1.41
CA ALA A 29 16.20 -19.39 -2.19
C ALA A 29 15.84 -18.61 -3.46
N VAL A 30 16.79 -17.84 -3.98
CA VAL A 30 16.65 -17.16 -5.27
C VAL A 30 16.41 -18.21 -6.37
N GLY A 31 15.37 -18.00 -7.16
CA GLY A 31 14.92 -18.89 -8.21
C GLY A 31 13.83 -19.87 -7.77
N ASP A 32 13.51 -19.97 -6.49
CA ASP A 32 12.40 -20.78 -6.03
C ASP A 32 11.09 -20.33 -6.67
N ARG A 33 10.28 -21.31 -7.08
CA ARG A 33 8.94 -21.08 -7.61
C ARG A 33 7.90 -21.56 -6.59
N ILE A 34 7.06 -20.64 -6.15
CA ILE A 34 5.98 -20.89 -5.22
C ILE A 34 4.68 -20.94 -6.00
N SER A 35 3.88 -21.96 -5.73
CA SER A 35 2.59 -22.24 -6.36
C SER A 35 1.70 -22.98 -5.37
N ALA A 36 0.45 -23.28 -5.74
CA ALA A 36 -0.48 -24.06 -4.93
C ALA A 36 0.12 -25.40 -4.44
N ALA A 37 1.05 -26.01 -5.21
CA ALA A 37 1.64 -27.30 -4.87
C ALA A 37 2.62 -27.25 -3.67
N ASN A 38 3.20 -26.09 -3.35
CA ASN A 38 4.23 -25.95 -2.32
C ASN A 38 4.06 -24.75 -1.38
N VAL A 39 2.97 -24.03 -1.49
CA VAL A 39 2.67 -22.82 -0.67
C VAL A 39 2.73 -23.11 0.83
N ASP A 40 2.36 -24.31 1.26
CA ASP A 40 2.40 -24.71 2.68
C ASP A 40 3.80 -24.62 3.30
N LYS A 41 4.85 -24.74 2.50
CA LYS A 41 6.24 -24.64 2.95
C LYS A 41 6.67 -23.22 3.28
N VAL A 42 5.94 -22.22 2.82
CA VAL A 42 6.29 -20.79 2.93
C VAL A 42 5.22 -19.96 3.65
N LYS A 43 4.28 -20.60 4.35
CA LYS A 43 3.18 -19.91 5.05
C LYS A 43 3.65 -18.82 6.01
N ASP A 44 4.81 -19.03 6.65
CA ASP A 44 5.38 -18.04 7.57
C ASP A 44 5.97 -16.82 6.84
N LEU A 45 6.12 -16.88 5.51
CA LEU A 45 6.67 -15.81 4.68
C LEU A 45 5.63 -15.09 3.83
N ILE A 46 4.37 -15.40 3.99
CA ILE A 46 3.26 -14.79 3.22
C ILE A 46 2.09 -14.45 4.15
N SER A 47 1.13 -13.67 3.66
CA SER A 47 -0.12 -13.41 4.37
C SER A 47 -1.21 -14.41 3.98
N PRO A 48 -2.28 -14.55 4.78
CA PRO A 48 -3.45 -15.33 4.40
C PRO A 48 -4.05 -14.93 3.05
N GLY A 49 -4.10 -13.63 2.72
CA GLY A 49 -4.60 -13.15 1.44
C GLY A 49 -3.70 -13.58 0.28
N LEU A 50 -2.38 -13.46 0.44
CA LEU A 50 -1.44 -13.89 -0.58
C LEU A 50 -1.43 -15.43 -0.72
N GLU A 51 -1.60 -16.17 0.38
CA GLU A 51 -1.78 -17.63 0.33
C GLU A 51 -2.98 -18.00 -0.53
N TRP A 52 -4.13 -17.31 -0.33
CA TRP A 52 -5.32 -17.53 -1.14
C TRP A 52 -5.03 -17.31 -2.64
N CYS A 53 -4.39 -16.19 -2.99
CA CYS A 53 -4.04 -15.89 -4.38
C CYS A 53 -3.15 -16.99 -5.00
N ILE A 54 -2.14 -17.47 -4.26
CA ILE A 54 -1.23 -18.54 -4.73
C ILE A 54 -2.01 -19.85 -4.94
N ARG A 55 -2.92 -20.18 -4.05
CA ARG A 55 -3.76 -21.39 -4.18
C ARG A 55 -4.69 -21.33 -5.38
N HIS A 56 -5.09 -20.12 -5.81
CA HIS A 56 -5.92 -19.89 -6.99
C HIS A 56 -5.12 -19.57 -8.26
N GLY A 57 -3.81 -19.89 -8.25
CA GLY A 57 -3.00 -19.91 -9.44
C GLY A 57 -1.98 -18.77 -9.58
N TRP A 58 -1.92 -17.81 -8.65
CA TRP A 58 -0.91 -16.75 -8.68
C TRP A 58 0.49 -17.34 -8.49
N PRO A 59 1.38 -17.29 -9.48
CA PRO A 59 2.72 -17.83 -9.33
C PRO A 59 3.66 -16.78 -8.71
N ILE A 60 4.59 -17.23 -7.88
CA ILE A 60 5.66 -16.38 -7.34
C ILE A 60 7.01 -16.97 -7.75
N THR A 61 7.90 -16.12 -8.24
CA THR A 61 9.31 -16.45 -8.43
C THR A 61 10.12 -15.62 -7.45
N VAL A 62 10.90 -16.28 -6.60
CA VAL A 62 11.75 -15.62 -5.60
C VAL A 62 12.97 -15.00 -6.28
N GLY A 63 13.16 -13.71 -6.07
CA GLY A 63 14.30 -12.93 -6.54
C GLY A 63 15.32 -12.66 -5.44
N GLU A 64 16.42 -12.04 -5.84
CA GLU A 64 17.41 -11.51 -4.93
C GLU A 64 16.85 -10.31 -4.15
N THR A 65 17.02 -10.31 -2.83
CA THR A 65 16.69 -9.15 -1.99
C THR A 65 17.69 -8.04 -2.23
N LYS A 66 17.16 -6.86 -2.61
CA LYS A 66 17.99 -5.67 -2.82
C LYS A 66 17.70 -4.63 -1.75
N HIS A 67 18.72 -3.87 -1.40
CA HIS A 67 18.59 -2.75 -0.48
C HIS A 67 17.81 -1.60 -1.12
N VAL A 68 16.99 -0.92 -0.33
CA VAL A 68 16.29 0.31 -0.75
C VAL A 68 16.92 1.50 -0.05
N GLU A 69 17.58 2.35 -0.82
CA GLU A 69 18.16 3.61 -0.31
C GLU A 69 17.06 4.67 -0.22
N TRP A 70 17.07 5.44 0.87
CA TRP A 70 16.17 6.57 1.01
C TRP A 70 16.62 7.72 0.10
N LEU A 71 15.64 8.44 -0.43
CA LEU A 71 15.90 9.66 -1.18
C LEU A 71 16.70 10.64 -0.31
N LYS A 72 17.77 11.20 -0.86
CA LYS A 72 18.71 12.04 -0.11
C LYS A 72 18.03 13.20 0.64
N PRO A 73 17.11 13.99 0.03
CA PRO A 73 16.45 15.07 0.77
C PRO A 73 15.59 14.57 1.94
N TYR A 74 14.98 13.39 1.81
CA TYR A 74 14.16 12.80 2.88
C TYR A 74 15.02 12.35 4.06
N LYS A 75 16.18 11.74 3.79
CA LYS A 75 17.15 11.32 4.79
C LYS A 75 17.70 12.51 5.57
N GLU A 76 18.16 13.54 4.85
CA GLU A 76 18.70 14.78 5.44
C GLU A 76 17.67 15.52 6.31
N ALA A 77 16.41 15.58 5.85
CA ALA A 77 15.31 16.18 6.61
C ALA A 77 15.00 15.38 7.89
N THR A 78 15.01 14.04 7.81
CA THR A 78 14.83 13.16 8.96
C THR A 78 15.92 13.40 10.02
N GLU A 79 17.18 13.42 9.62
CA GLU A 79 18.31 13.69 10.52
C GLU A 79 18.20 15.07 11.19
N ARG A 80 17.73 16.07 10.46
CA ARG A 80 17.61 17.46 10.95
C ARG A 80 16.44 17.67 11.89
N TYR A 81 15.27 17.08 11.61
CA TYR A 81 14.03 17.50 12.25
C TYR A 81 13.38 16.44 13.17
N ALA A 82 13.74 15.15 13.05
CA ALA A 82 13.03 14.10 13.80
C ALA A 82 13.13 14.27 15.33
N SER A 83 14.24 14.83 15.85
CA SER A 83 14.45 14.98 17.30
C SER A 83 13.45 15.92 17.98
N GLN A 84 12.83 16.85 17.26
CA GLN A 84 11.83 17.79 17.80
C GLN A 84 10.40 17.27 17.72
N VAL A 85 10.18 16.20 16.90
CA VAL A 85 8.86 15.65 16.65
C VAL A 85 8.33 14.90 17.87
N LYS A 86 7.06 15.13 18.20
CA LYS A 86 6.38 14.47 19.30
C LYS A 86 5.05 13.90 18.82
N LEU A 87 4.69 12.76 19.36
CA LEU A 87 3.33 12.25 19.27
C LEU A 87 2.49 12.90 20.36
N SER A 88 1.25 13.32 20.06
CA SER A 88 0.30 13.76 21.08
C SER A 88 0.02 12.63 22.09
N ALA A 89 -0.40 12.98 23.31
CA ALA A 89 -0.63 11.99 24.36
C ALA A 89 -1.68 10.94 23.98
N ASP A 90 -2.69 11.33 23.18
CA ASP A 90 -3.71 10.45 22.64
C ASP A 90 -3.28 9.70 21.36
N GLY A 91 -2.08 9.98 20.84
CA GLY A 91 -1.54 9.38 19.63
C GLY A 91 -2.19 9.87 18.32
N LEU A 92 -3.13 10.81 18.38
CA LEU A 92 -3.95 11.19 17.23
C LEU A 92 -3.31 12.24 16.32
N SER A 93 -2.21 12.87 16.74
CA SER A 93 -1.51 13.89 15.94
C SER A 93 0.00 13.88 16.16
N VAL A 94 0.71 14.32 15.13
CA VAL A 94 2.16 14.53 15.14
C VAL A 94 2.42 16.02 15.34
N GLN A 95 3.16 16.36 16.40
CA GLN A 95 3.47 17.74 16.78
C GLN A 95 4.89 18.12 16.37
N ASN A 96 5.13 19.40 16.09
CA ASN A 96 6.44 19.97 15.71
C ASN A 96 7.06 19.31 14.47
N TYR A 97 6.24 18.71 13.62
CA TYR A 97 6.69 18.13 12.36
C TYR A 97 7.05 19.22 11.36
N VAL A 98 8.20 19.06 10.71
CA VAL A 98 8.66 19.93 9.63
C VAL A 98 8.74 19.14 8.33
N ALA A 99 9.61 18.14 8.27
CA ALA A 99 9.78 17.27 7.10
C ALA A 99 10.55 16.01 7.48
N GLY A 100 10.57 15.01 6.60
CA GLY A 100 11.26 13.74 6.82
C GLY A 100 10.41 12.75 7.65
N GLN A 101 11.03 11.70 8.15
CA GLN A 101 10.37 10.70 8.96
C GLN A 101 10.16 11.16 10.40
N PRO A 102 8.93 11.14 10.94
CA PRO A 102 8.68 11.67 12.28
C PRO A 102 9.35 10.85 13.40
N PHE A 103 9.37 9.52 13.33
CA PHE A 103 9.84 8.63 14.40
C PHE A 103 10.84 7.59 13.87
N PRO A 104 12.08 7.97 13.49
CA PRO A 104 13.04 7.05 12.87
C PRO A 104 13.53 5.96 13.83
N ASN A 105 13.53 6.22 15.14
CA ASN A 105 13.98 5.30 16.17
C ASN A 105 12.78 4.70 16.89
N LEU A 106 12.28 3.57 16.40
CA LEU A 106 11.16 2.84 17.00
C LEU A 106 11.65 1.84 18.03
N ASP A 107 11.01 1.82 19.19
CA ASP A 107 11.18 0.80 20.21
C ASP A 107 9.96 -0.14 20.17
N PRO A 108 10.13 -1.44 19.83
CA PRO A 108 9.04 -2.40 19.83
C PRO A 108 8.32 -2.58 21.17
N SER A 109 8.94 -2.18 22.29
CA SER A 109 8.34 -2.22 23.63
C SER A 109 7.49 -0.98 23.96
N ASP A 110 7.55 0.06 23.13
CA ASP A 110 6.75 1.27 23.30
C ASP A 110 5.26 0.96 23.10
N PRO A 111 4.37 1.24 24.06
CA PRO A 111 2.93 1.05 23.90
C PRO A 111 2.32 1.79 22.70
N GLN A 112 2.98 2.85 22.22
CA GLN A 112 2.55 3.65 21.09
C GLN A 112 3.27 3.27 19.78
N VAL A 113 4.06 2.18 19.74
CA VAL A 113 4.85 1.81 18.56
C VAL A 113 3.97 1.61 17.32
N ALA A 114 2.81 0.96 17.45
CA ALA A 114 1.91 0.73 16.32
C ALA A 114 1.49 2.03 15.64
N ILE A 115 1.07 3.02 16.41
CA ILE A 115 0.62 4.29 15.85
C ILE A 115 1.80 5.13 15.32
N LYS A 116 2.98 5.02 15.94
CA LYS A 116 4.22 5.66 15.42
C LYS A 116 4.64 5.06 14.08
N ILE A 117 4.52 3.73 13.89
CA ILE A 117 4.74 3.06 12.61
C ILE A 117 3.79 3.62 11.56
N MET A 118 2.50 3.75 11.89
CA MET A 118 1.52 4.26 10.95
C MET A 118 1.70 5.74 10.62
N TRP A 119 2.12 6.56 11.57
CA TRP A 119 2.51 7.95 11.29
C TRP A 119 3.76 8.04 10.43
N ASN A 120 4.76 7.19 10.64
CA ASN A 120 5.92 7.11 9.75
C ASN A 120 5.51 6.75 8.32
N TYR A 121 4.57 5.82 8.15
CA TYR A 121 4.00 5.48 6.86
C TYR A 121 3.26 6.68 6.23
N GLU A 122 2.38 7.37 6.96
CA GLU A 122 1.63 8.53 6.46
C GLU A 122 2.54 9.70 6.08
N TYR A 123 3.65 9.86 6.79
CA TYR A 123 4.66 10.88 6.53
C TYR A 123 5.84 10.38 5.69
N GLY A 124 5.76 9.16 5.19
CA GLY A 124 6.73 8.58 4.27
C GLY A 124 6.65 9.23 2.90
N LEU A 125 6.87 10.54 2.84
CA LEU A 125 6.82 11.33 1.61
C LEU A 125 8.00 11.02 0.72
N LEU A 126 7.72 10.35 -0.36
CA LEU A 126 8.67 10.18 -1.45
C LEU A 126 8.59 11.34 -2.47
N THR A 127 7.53 12.18 -2.39
CA THR A 127 7.26 13.26 -3.36
C THR A 127 6.54 14.43 -2.70
N ASP A 128 6.71 15.66 -3.26
CA ASP A 128 5.91 16.84 -2.89
C ASP A 128 4.64 16.95 -3.72
N ASP A 129 4.71 16.46 -4.94
CA ASP A 129 3.59 16.33 -5.85
C ASP A 129 3.74 15.09 -6.73
N LEU A 130 2.61 14.63 -7.24
CA LEU A 130 2.50 13.43 -8.05
C LEU A 130 1.43 13.64 -9.12
N ASP A 131 1.75 13.29 -10.37
CA ASP A 131 0.78 13.11 -11.45
C ASP A 131 0.94 11.70 -12.02
N ILE A 132 -0.07 10.86 -11.89
CA ILE A 132 -0.16 9.58 -12.59
C ILE A 132 -1.13 9.78 -13.74
N ARG A 133 -0.64 9.53 -14.96
CA ARG A 133 -1.41 9.70 -16.19
C ARG A 133 -1.81 8.37 -16.78
N ASN A 134 -2.98 8.38 -17.41
CA ASN A 134 -3.50 7.20 -18.09
C ASN A 134 -3.52 5.97 -17.18
N PHE A 135 -4.10 6.14 -15.99
CA PHE A 135 -4.32 5.03 -15.07
C PHE A 135 -5.30 4.05 -15.71
N ASP A 136 -4.80 2.87 -16.02
CA ASP A 136 -5.46 1.86 -16.86
C ASP A 136 -5.79 0.64 -16.01
N ALA A 137 -7.08 0.36 -15.81
CA ALA A 137 -7.53 -0.69 -14.91
C ALA A 137 -8.63 -1.56 -15.52
N ASP A 138 -8.56 -2.85 -15.26
CA ASP A 138 -9.59 -3.83 -15.54
C ASP A 138 -10.20 -4.36 -14.26
N THR A 139 -11.50 -4.62 -14.26
CA THR A 139 -12.19 -5.32 -13.18
C THR A 139 -13.04 -6.45 -13.75
N GLY A 140 -13.15 -7.56 -13.00
CA GLY A 140 -13.92 -8.69 -13.44
C GLY A 140 -13.73 -9.95 -12.61
N THR A 141 -14.48 -10.99 -12.97
CA THR A 141 -14.47 -12.30 -12.30
C THR A 141 -13.20 -13.07 -12.66
N ILE A 142 -12.52 -13.62 -11.66
CA ILE A 142 -11.33 -14.46 -11.82
C ILE A 142 -11.72 -15.94 -11.88
N ALA A 143 -11.03 -16.69 -12.74
CA ALA A 143 -11.18 -18.14 -12.78
C ALA A 143 -10.11 -18.80 -11.91
N ASP A 144 -10.49 -19.88 -11.21
CA ASP A 144 -9.53 -20.69 -10.46
C ASP A 144 -8.44 -21.25 -11.40
N HIS A 145 -7.18 -20.94 -11.11
CA HIS A 145 -6.02 -21.25 -11.97
C HIS A 145 -6.13 -20.76 -13.43
N GLY A 146 -6.97 -19.74 -13.68
CA GLY A 146 -7.28 -19.25 -15.01
C GLY A 146 -7.28 -17.73 -15.14
N PRO A 147 -7.66 -17.24 -16.33
CA PRO A 147 -7.67 -15.81 -16.62
C PRO A 147 -8.87 -15.12 -15.97
N MET A 148 -8.80 -13.80 -15.89
CA MET A 148 -9.91 -12.94 -15.53
C MET A 148 -10.85 -12.74 -16.72
N THR A 149 -12.15 -12.84 -16.47
CA THR A 149 -13.18 -12.37 -17.41
C THR A 149 -13.40 -10.88 -17.14
N ILE A 150 -12.86 -10.02 -18.01
CA ILE A 150 -12.99 -8.57 -17.86
C ILE A 150 -14.47 -8.19 -18.05
N GLU A 151 -15.04 -7.59 -17.04
CA GLU A 151 -16.42 -7.07 -17.03
C GLU A 151 -16.44 -5.59 -17.36
N ARG A 152 -15.38 -4.86 -16.91
CA ARG A 152 -15.29 -3.43 -17.08
C ARG A 152 -13.85 -2.98 -17.21
N HIS A 153 -13.63 -2.01 -18.09
CA HIS A 153 -12.36 -1.35 -18.27
C HIS A 153 -12.47 0.12 -17.85
N PHE A 154 -11.46 0.62 -17.13
CA PHE A 154 -11.37 1.99 -16.67
C PHE A 154 -10.10 2.65 -17.20
N LEU A 155 -10.25 3.83 -17.73
CA LEU A 155 -9.13 4.72 -18.05
C LEU A 155 -9.37 6.05 -17.34
N LEU A 156 -8.46 6.40 -16.45
CA LEU A 156 -8.44 7.69 -15.77
C LEU A 156 -7.31 8.54 -16.35
N ASP A 157 -7.60 9.78 -16.74
CA ASP A 157 -6.61 10.68 -17.32
C ASP A 157 -5.53 11.06 -16.30
N HIS A 158 -5.93 11.61 -15.15
CA HIS A 158 -5.02 12.05 -14.11
C HIS A 158 -5.43 11.59 -12.71
N LEU A 159 -4.48 11.01 -11.99
CA LEU A 159 -4.47 10.98 -10.53
C LEU A 159 -3.38 11.95 -10.07
N ARG A 160 -3.79 13.09 -9.50
CA ARG A 160 -2.87 14.12 -9.02
C ARG A 160 -2.93 14.24 -7.52
N ARG A 161 -1.77 14.44 -6.91
CA ARG A 161 -1.63 14.70 -5.48
C ARG A 161 -0.67 15.85 -5.26
N LEU A 162 -1.03 16.74 -4.33
CA LEU A 162 -0.22 17.88 -3.91
C LEU A 162 -0.14 17.88 -2.39
N TYR A 163 1.07 17.83 -1.86
CA TYR A 163 1.34 18.04 -0.45
C TYR A 163 1.59 19.52 -0.16
N TRP A 164 0.98 20.01 0.91
CA TRP A 164 1.09 21.38 1.37
C TRP A 164 2.16 21.56 2.44
N THR A 165 2.49 20.47 3.16
CA THR A 165 3.45 20.46 4.27
C THR A 165 4.44 19.32 4.12
N GLY A 166 5.63 19.50 4.71
CA GLY A 166 6.69 18.49 4.70
C GLY A 166 7.40 18.36 3.36
N ARG A 167 7.38 19.40 2.55
CA ARG A 167 7.90 19.43 1.17
C ARG A 167 9.42 19.48 1.16
N LEU A 168 10.03 18.79 0.21
CA LEU A 168 11.48 18.62 0.13
C LEU A 168 12.07 18.95 -1.25
N TYR A 169 11.27 18.93 -2.32
CA TYR A 169 11.77 18.95 -3.70
C TYR A 169 11.38 20.21 -4.47
N VAL A 170 10.16 20.70 -4.30
CA VAL A 170 9.57 21.79 -5.08
C VAL A 170 9.23 22.95 -4.16
N ASP A 171 9.70 24.18 -4.50
CA ASP A 171 9.37 25.39 -3.73
C ASP A 171 7.85 25.73 -3.83
N PRO A 172 7.32 26.33 -2.75
CA PRO A 172 7.93 26.65 -1.48
C PRO A 172 8.12 25.43 -0.57
N LYS A 173 9.21 25.44 0.21
CA LYS A 173 9.60 24.39 1.15
C LYS A 173 9.87 24.99 2.53
N PRO A 174 9.64 24.30 3.67
CA PRO A 174 9.05 22.96 3.76
C PRO A 174 7.51 22.99 3.64
N ASP A 175 6.89 24.16 3.65
CA ASP A 175 5.45 24.32 3.58
C ASP A 175 5.06 25.37 2.53
N LYS A 176 3.90 25.14 1.88
CA LYS A 176 3.22 26.18 1.09
C LYS A 176 2.45 27.12 2.03
N PRO A 177 2.18 28.39 1.64
CA PRO A 177 1.22 29.25 2.33
C PRO A 177 -0.13 28.52 2.44
N ASN A 178 -0.57 28.21 3.66
CA ASN A 178 -1.62 27.22 3.90
C ASN A 178 -2.74 27.74 4.84
N PRO A 179 -3.54 28.73 4.43
CA PRO A 179 -4.60 29.29 5.26
C PRO A 179 -5.72 28.28 5.57
N ASN A 180 -5.89 27.25 4.74
CA ASN A 180 -6.91 26.23 4.88
C ASN A 180 -6.49 25.09 5.83
N GLY A 181 -5.22 24.97 6.17
CA GLY A 181 -4.69 23.89 7.00
C GLY A 181 -4.67 22.54 6.28
N TYR A 182 -4.46 22.52 4.97
CA TYR A 182 -4.36 21.27 4.20
C TYR A 182 -3.05 20.53 4.49
N ARG A 183 -3.15 19.23 4.67
CA ARG A 183 -2.02 18.31 4.64
C ARG A 183 -1.69 17.93 3.19
N ARG A 184 -2.72 17.51 2.45
CA ARG A 184 -2.64 17.17 1.03
C ARG A 184 -3.97 17.38 0.33
N GLN A 185 -3.91 17.59 -0.97
CA GLN A 185 -5.04 17.54 -1.88
C GLN A 185 -4.81 16.43 -2.89
N GLU A 186 -5.89 15.76 -3.29
CA GLU A 186 -5.84 14.68 -4.26
C GLU A 186 -7.06 14.74 -5.17
N GLY A 187 -6.84 14.55 -6.46
CA GLY A 187 -7.90 14.50 -7.45
C GLY A 187 -7.67 13.36 -8.43
N LEU A 188 -8.78 12.71 -8.80
CA LEU A 188 -8.86 11.63 -9.77
C LEU A 188 -9.86 12.03 -10.84
N TYR A 189 -9.43 12.67 -11.92
CA TYR A 189 -10.29 13.12 -13.00
C TYR A 189 -9.57 13.62 -14.26
N PRO A 190 -10.25 13.63 -15.40
CA PRO A 190 -11.52 12.95 -15.66
C PRO A 190 -11.34 11.44 -15.87
N ILE A 191 -12.40 10.67 -15.60
CA ILE A 191 -12.50 9.30 -16.14
C ILE A 191 -12.78 9.42 -17.64
N LEU A 192 -12.02 8.70 -18.47
CA LEU A 192 -12.14 8.68 -19.91
C LEU A 192 -12.95 7.46 -20.41
N GLU A 193 -12.79 6.33 -19.75
CA GLU A 193 -13.47 5.06 -19.99
C GLU A 193 -13.94 4.44 -18.69
N PRO A 194 -15.11 3.77 -18.65
CA PRO A 194 -16.05 3.52 -19.75
C PRO A 194 -16.93 4.75 -20.07
N PHE A 195 -17.67 4.68 -21.18
CA PHE A 195 -18.46 5.81 -21.68
C PHE A 195 -19.50 6.35 -20.67
N ASP A 196 -20.15 5.46 -19.92
CA ASP A 196 -21.14 5.83 -18.89
C ASP A 196 -20.55 6.57 -17.69
N LEU A 197 -19.24 6.48 -17.48
CA LEU A 197 -18.49 7.21 -16.45
C LEU A 197 -17.63 8.35 -17.02
N LYS A 198 -17.67 8.59 -18.34
CA LYS A 198 -16.85 9.63 -18.97
C LYS A 198 -17.10 11.00 -18.34
N GLY A 199 -15.99 11.67 -17.95
CA GLY A 199 -16.02 12.96 -17.27
C GLY A 199 -16.33 12.92 -15.77
N VAL A 200 -16.61 11.74 -15.21
CA VAL A 200 -16.69 11.58 -13.75
C VAL A 200 -15.34 11.90 -13.13
N GLY A 201 -15.35 12.49 -11.95
CA GLY A 201 -14.13 12.76 -11.22
C GLY A 201 -14.37 12.96 -9.73
N ALA A 202 -13.32 12.75 -8.95
CA ALA A 202 -13.31 12.92 -7.51
C ALA A 202 -12.18 13.87 -7.09
N LEU A 203 -12.45 14.63 -6.04
CA LEU A 203 -11.49 15.53 -5.40
C LEU A 203 -11.57 15.37 -3.90
N SER A 204 -10.44 15.38 -3.20
CA SER A 204 -10.40 15.33 -1.75
C SER A 204 -9.32 16.24 -1.16
N ASN A 205 -9.63 16.83 -0.01
CA ASN A 205 -8.72 17.63 0.80
C ASN A 205 -8.55 16.98 2.17
N ARG A 206 -7.33 16.58 2.50
CA ARG A 206 -6.96 16.11 3.84
C ARG A 206 -6.32 17.25 4.63
N TYR A 207 -6.69 17.34 5.89
CA TYR A 207 -6.22 18.40 6.79
C TYR A 207 -5.04 17.93 7.66
N ILE A 208 -4.25 18.90 8.14
CA ILE A 208 -3.21 18.67 9.17
C ILE A 208 -3.87 18.25 10.48
N ASP A 209 -4.99 18.90 10.82
CA ASP A 209 -5.78 18.55 11.99
C ASP A 209 -6.49 17.20 11.76
N SER A 210 -6.00 16.17 12.45
CA SER A 210 -6.53 14.80 12.34
C SER A 210 -7.94 14.62 12.93
N ALA A 211 -8.44 15.58 13.70
CA ALA A 211 -9.82 15.60 14.16
C ALA A 211 -10.79 16.03 13.07
N LYS A 212 -10.28 16.72 12.05
CA LYS A 212 -11.07 17.21 10.93
C LYS A 212 -11.19 16.12 9.85
N SER A 213 -12.43 15.87 9.43
CA SER A 213 -12.71 14.95 8.31
C SER A 213 -12.20 15.49 6.99
N ASP A 214 -11.83 14.59 6.07
CA ASP A 214 -11.55 14.97 4.69
C ASP A 214 -12.77 15.61 4.07
N ASP A 215 -12.58 16.69 3.31
CA ASP A 215 -13.58 17.16 2.38
C ASP A 215 -13.41 16.43 1.06
N SER A 216 -14.46 15.75 0.61
CA SER A 216 -14.42 14.98 -0.63
C SER A 216 -15.63 15.28 -1.49
N TRP A 217 -15.42 15.42 -2.80
CA TRP A 217 -16.44 15.71 -3.79
C TRP A 217 -16.36 14.74 -4.95
N LEU A 218 -17.52 14.39 -5.47
CA LEU A 218 -17.70 13.59 -6.68
C LEU A 218 -18.50 14.41 -7.69
N TYR A 219 -17.97 14.60 -8.89
CA TYR A 219 -18.71 15.17 -10.00
C TYR A 219 -19.30 14.08 -10.89
N LEU A 220 -20.58 14.20 -11.19
CA LEU A 220 -21.33 13.27 -12.03
C LEU A 220 -21.88 14.03 -13.24
N PRO A 221 -21.26 13.96 -14.43
CA PRO A 221 -21.68 14.69 -15.62
C PRO A 221 -23.11 14.37 -16.05
N SER A 222 -23.54 13.12 -15.95
CA SER A 222 -24.90 12.66 -16.26
C SER A 222 -25.99 13.40 -15.46
N LEU A 223 -25.66 13.83 -14.24
CA LEU A 223 -26.53 14.60 -13.37
C LEU A 223 -26.20 16.09 -13.38
N ARG A 224 -25.06 16.50 -13.98
CA ARG A 224 -24.49 17.85 -13.90
C ARG A 224 -24.39 18.36 -12.47
N ARG A 225 -24.01 17.50 -11.54
CA ARG A 225 -24.00 17.79 -10.10
C ARG A 225 -22.70 17.34 -9.44
N VAL A 226 -22.24 18.17 -8.51
CA VAL A 226 -21.22 17.81 -7.53
C VAL A 226 -21.93 17.29 -6.29
N ARG A 227 -21.50 16.15 -5.80
CA ARG A 227 -21.92 15.58 -4.50
C ARG A 227 -20.76 15.63 -3.54
N ARG A 228 -21.01 16.06 -2.32
CA ARG A 228 -20.05 15.86 -1.23
C ARG A 228 -20.16 14.41 -0.77
N LEU A 229 -19.01 13.73 -0.71
CA LEU A 229 -18.95 12.35 -0.22
C LEU A 229 -18.92 12.35 1.30
N SER A 230 -19.65 11.40 1.89
CA SER A 230 -19.62 11.15 3.32
C SER A 230 -18.34 10.38 3.71
N THR A 231 -17.81 10.67 4.89
CA THR A 231 -16.74 9.87 5.51
C THR A 231 -17.16 8.42 5.75
N ALA A 232 -18.46 8.14 5.78
CA ALA A 232 -19.03 6.80 5.91
C ALA A 232 -18.74 5.90 4.70
N GLN A 233 -18.52 6.48 3.52
CA GLN A 233 -18.42 5.78 2.23
C GLN A 233 -16.97 5.48 1.81
N ARG A 234 -15.99 5.65 2.70
CA ARG A 234 -14.57 5.47 2.36
C ARG A 234 -14.16 4.02 2.08
N SER A 235 -14.94 3.07 2.57
CA SER A 235 -14.76 1.63 2.33
C SER A 235 -15.70 1.05 1.28
N ASP A 236 -16.51 1.91 0.64
CA ASP A 236 -17.40 1.47 -0.43
C ASP A 236 -16.61 1.27 -1.74
N ALA A 237 -16.97 0.25 -2.48
CA ALA A 237 -16.39 -0.05 -3.78
C ALA A 237 -16.58 1.10 -4.78
N LEU A 238 -15.54 1.47 -5.50
CA LEU A 238 -15.55 2.56 -6.47
C LEU A 238 -16.06 2.07 -7.83
N PHE A 239 -17.25 2.53 -8.22
CA PHE A 239 -17.82 2.31 -9.56
C PHE A 239 -17.87 0.85 -10.03
N GLY A 240 -18.01 -0.11 -9.11
CA GLY A 240 -18.04 -1.54 -9.41
C GLY A 240 -16.65 -2.17 -9.50
N GLN A 241 -15.62 -1.48 -9.08
CA GLN A 241 -14.29 -2.05 -8.84
C GLN A 241 -14.26 -2.72 -7.45
N ASP A 242 -13.20 -3.51 -7.18
CA ASP A 242 -12.96 -4.02 -5.83
C ASP A 242 -12.28 -3.00 -4.92
N THR A 243 -11.73 -1.95 -5.52
CA THR A 243 -10.99 -0.88 -4.83
C THR A 243 -11.92 0.09 -4.11
N ASP A 244 -11.42 0.67 -3.03
CA ASP A 244 -12.04 1.73 -2.26
C ASP A 244 -11.03 2.84 -1.94
N VAL A 245 -11.51 4.00 -1.46
CA VAL A 245 -10.67 5.18 -1.21
C VAL A 245 -9.58 4.92 -0.15
N ASP A 246 -9.84 4.06 0.83
CA ASP A 246 -8.91 3.79 1.93
C ASP A 246 -7.90 2.68 1.62
N SER A 247 -8.02 1.99 0.47
CA SER A 247 -7.15 0.86 0.14
C SER A 247 -5.99 1.20 -0.78
N TYR A 248 -5.99 2.37 -1.43
CA TYR A 248 -4.92 2.76 -2.35
C TYR A 248 -3.53 2.72 -1.69
N GLY A 249 -2.57 2.11 -2.39
CA GLY A 249 -1.20 1.90 -1.90
C GLY A 249 -1.08 0.88 -0.75
N GLY A 250 -2.19 0.21 -0.41
CA GLY A 250 -2.33 -0.72 0.72
C GLY A 250 -3.03 -0.11 1.92
N TYR A 251 -2.93 1.18 2.14
CA TYR A 251 -3.71 1.97 3.09
C TYR A 251 -3.61 3.47 2.80
N ALA A 252 -4.73 4.15 2.65
CA ALA A 252 -4.83 5.59 2.42
C ALA A 252 -5.80 6.30 3.40
N GLY A 253 -6.29 5.57 4.39
CA GLY A 253 -7.23 6.08 5.39
C GLY A 253 -6.58 7.02 6.41
N HIS A 254 -7.39 7.61 7.28
CA HIS A 254 -6.92 8.42 8.39
C HIS A 254 -6.31 7.56 9.49
N ILE A 255 -5.06 7.86 9.89
CA ILE A 255 -4.38 7.17 11.00
C ILE A 255 -5.17 7.33 12.31
N ALA A 256 -5.69 8.53 12.58
CA ALA A 256 -6.42 8.83 13.82
C ALA A 256 -7.80 8.14 13.93
N TRP A 257 -8.37 7.65 12.83
CA TRP A 257 -9.69 7.01 12.82
C TRP A 257 -9.66 5.51 13.04
N MET A 258 -8.47 4.95 13.16
CA MET A 258 -8.25 3.54 13.44
C MET A 258 -7.68 3.36 14.86
N THR A 259 -7.92 2.19 15.42
CA THR A 259 -7.12 1.66 16.53
C THR A 259 -6.04 0.78 15.95
N TRP A 260 -4.81 0.94 16.41
CA TRP A 260 -3.65 0.24 15.86
C TRP A 260 -3.04 -0.70 16.89
N LYS A 261 -2.70 -1.90 16.45
CA LYS A 261 -2.03 -2.91 17.26
C LYS A 261 -0.78 -3.39 16.52
N PHE A 262 0.35 -3.35 17.19
CA PHE A 262 1.60 -3.92 16.66
C PHE A 262 1.59 -5.44 16.88
N LEU A 263 1.71 -6.21 15.82
CA LEU A 263 1.74 -7.67 15.86
C LEU A 263 3.17 -8.23 15.84
N GLY A 264 4.17 -7.36 15.72
CA GLY A 264 5.58 -7.74 15.68
C GLY A 264 6.23 -7.47 14.34
N GLU A 265 7.44 -7.97 14.19
CA GLU A 265 8.22 -7.94 12.96
C GLU A 265 8.41 -9.35 12.43
N ARG A 266 8.33 -9.50 11.11
CA ARG A 266 8.63 -10.77 10.47
C ARG A 266 9.25 -10.59 9.09
N ASP A 267 9.86 -11.65 8.58
CA ASP A 267 10.22 -11.74 7.18
C ASP A 267 8.98 -12.15 6.37
N LEU A 268 8.85 -11.58 5.18
CA LEU A 268 7.86 -12.01 4.20
C LEU A 268 8.38 -11.83 2.78
N ILE A 269 7.67 -12.43 1.81
CA ILE A 269 7.94 -12.28 0.39
C ILE A 269 7.06 -11.14 -0.14
N GLY A 270 7.66 -10.09 -0.71
CA GLY A 270 6.98 -8.94 -1.29
C GLY A 270 7.48 -8.62 -2.69
N ALA A 271 6.62 -8.06 -3.54
CA ALA A 271 6.99 -7.66 -4.89
C ALA A 271 7.69 -6.29 -4.84
N PHE A 272 9.01 -6.34 -4.91
CA PHE A 272 9.90 -5.18 -4.94
C PHE A 272 10.86 -5.29 -6.12
N HIS A 273 11.42 -4.15 -6.53
CA HIS A 273 12.36 -4.04 -7.66
C HIS A 273 11.80 -4.65 -8.95
N SER A 274 10.52 -4.32 -9.26
CA SER A 274 9.86 -4.73 -10.49
C SER A 274 10.77 -4.55 -11.71
N ARG A 275 10.82 -5.55 -12.57
CA ARG A 275 11.61 -5.56 -13.81
C ARG A 275 10.84 -5.01 -15.00
N HIS A 276 9.50 -5.02 -14.90
CA HIS A 276 8.62 -4.75 -16.01
C HIS A 276 7.86 -3.44 -15.86
N PHE A 277 8.20 -2.45 -16.69
CA PHE A 277 7.51 -1.18 -16.87
C PHE A 277 7.29 -0.94 -18.36
N PRO A 278 6.06 -1.02 -18.88
CA PRO A 278 4.81 -1.41 -18.18
C PRO A 278 4.84 -2.82 -17.58
N VAL A 279 3.90 -3.08 -16.67
CA VAL A 279 3.76 -4.39 -16.02
C VAL A 279 3.61 -5.52 -17.06
N LYS A 280 4.20 -6.66 -16.76
CA LYS A 280 3.93 -7.91 -17.47
C LYS A 280 2.94 -8.74 -16.68
N TRP A 281 1.73 -8.90 -17.21
CA TRP A 281 0.74 -9.80 -16.64
C TRP A 281 1.08 -11.25 -16.99
N HIS A 282 0.73 -12.20 -16.11
CA HIS A 282 0.99 -13.61 -16.32
C HIS A 282 0.07 -14.18 -17.42
N ASP A 283 0.62 -14.97 -18.35
CA ASP A 283 -0.08 -15.41 -19.57
C ASP A 283 -1.36 -16.23 -19.32
N LYS A 284 -1.41 -16.98 -18.20
CA LYS A 284 -2.54 -17.87 -17.89
C LYS A 284 -3.44 -17.32 -16.78
N VAL A 285 -2.85 -16.61 -15.82
CA VAL A 285 -3.52 -16.02 -14.66
C VAL A 285 -3.29 -14.53 -14.75
N ASP A 286 -3.97 -13.88 -15.69
CA ASP A 286 -3.70 -12.52 -16.11
C ASP A 286 -4.14 -11.42 -15.11
N TRP A 287 -4.69 -11.84 -13.96
CA TRP A 287 -4.88 -10.99 -12.79
C TRP A 287 -3.67 -11.02 -11.83
N ALA A 288 -2.66 -11.85 -12.12
CA ALA A 288 -1.36 -11.88 -11.46
C ALA A 288 -0.29 -11.25 -12.37
N PHE A 289 0.64 -10.49 -11.81
CA PHE A 289 1.80 -10.01 -12.56
C PHE A 289 2.95 -11.04 -12.52
N ASP A 290 3.68 -11.11 -13.64
CA ASP A 290 4.84 -11.98 -13.81
C ASP A 290 6.12 -11.19 -13.46
N ASP A 291 6.49 -11.18 -12.20
CA ASP A 291 7.67 -10.47 -11.71
C ASP A 291 8.35 -11.25 -10.57
N VAL A 292 9.46 -10.71 -10.07
CA VAL A 292 10.18 -11.29 -8.94
C VAL A 292 9.66 -10.76 -7.62
N TRP A 293 9.73 -11.61 -6.61
CA TRP A 293 9.35 -11.31 -5.24
C TRP A 293 10.54 -11.50 -4.32
N GLU A 294 10.75 -10.59 -3.41
CA GLU A 294 11.92 -10.54 -2.55
C GLU A 294 11.56 -10.83 -1.10
N LYS A 295 12.48 -11.43 -0.36
CA LYS A 295 12.34 -11.59 1.09
C LYS A 295 12.62 -10.25 1.77
N ARG A 296 11.63 -9.70 2.46
CA ARG A 296 11.65 -8.38 3.09
C ARG A 296 11.38 -8.49 4.59
N ARG A 297 12.04 -7.67 5.39
CA ARG A 297 11.70 -7.51 6.81
C ARG A 297 10.65 -6.43 6.98
N VAL A 298 9.51 -6.77 7.62
CA VAL A 298 8.37 -5.85 7.74
C VAL A 298 7.91 -5.67 9.19
N TYR A 299 7.32 -4.51 9.44
CA TYR A 299 6.41 -4.31 10.56
C TYR A 299 5.04 -4.88 10.19
N VAL A 300 4.39 -5.58 11.13
CA VAL A 300 3.04 -6.08 10.98
C VAL A 300 2.13 -5.31 11.91
N VAL A 301 1.17 -4.59 11.35
CA VAL A 301 0.25 -3.75 12.12
C VAL A 301 -1.19 -4.12 11.78
N GLU A 302 -2.01 -4.32 12.80
CA GLU A 302 -3.46 -4.52 12.66
C GLU A 302 -4.18 -3.21 12.95
N GLY A 303 -5.07 -2.80 12.04
CA GLY A 303 -5.92 -1.63 12.19
C GLY A 303 -7.39 -2.00 12.22
N ALA A 304 -8.15 -1.51 13.21
CA ALA A 304 -9.59 -1.62 13.28
C ALA A 304 -10.25 -0.24 13.29
N SER A 305 -11.30 -0.05 12.50
CA SER A 305 -11.95 1.25 12.35
C SER A 305 -12.75 1.61 13.59
N LYS A 306 -12.66 2.88 14.01
CA LYS A 306 -13.51 3.49 15.04
C LYS A 306 -14.88 3.89 14.48
N LEU A 307 -15.05 3.88 13.14
CA LEU A 307 -16.28 4.28 12.46
C LEU A 307 -17.27 3.10 12.40
N ALA A 308 -18.45 3.26 12.99
CA ALA A 308 -19.46 2.20 13.08
C ALA A 308 -19.96 1.70 11.71
N GLN A 309 -19.97 2.54 10.69
CA GLN A 309 -20.45 2.25 9.33
C GLN A 309 -19.36 1.77 8.37
N TYR A 310 -18.09 1.68 8.81
CA TYR A 310 -17.00 1.19 7.98
C TYR A 310 -17.20 -0.28 7.63
N ALA A 311 -17.10 -0.65 6.35
CA ALA A 311 -17.45 -1.99 5.88
C ALA A 311 -16.49 -3.06 6.42
N TYR A 312 -15.21 -2.71 6.61
CA TYR A 312 -14.19 -3.65 7.05
C TYR A 312 -14.12 -3.73 8.59
N GLY A 313 -14.00 -4.93 9.12
CA GLY A 313 -13.79 -5.19 10.55
C GLY A 313 -12.37 -4.83 10.98
N LYS A 314 -11.39 -5.29 10.20
CA LYS A 314 -9.97 -5.01 10.43
C LYS A 314 -9.15 -5.10 9.15
N ARG A 315 -7.94 -4.57 9.20
CA ARG A 315 -6.88 -4.75 8.19
C ARG A 315 -5.60 -5.21 8.85
N THR A 316 -4.86 -6.11 8.20
CA THR A 316 -3.48 -6.42 8.55
C THR A 316 -2.57 -5.81 7.49
N ILE A 317 -1.74 -4.89 7.90
CA ILE A 317 -0.89 -4.10 7.01
C ILE A 317 0.57 -4.55 7.24
N PHE A 318 1.26 -4.84 6.15
CA PHE A 318 2.67 -5.21 6.15
C PHE A 318 3.47 -4.03 5.61
N ILE A 319 4.36 -3.44 6.41
CA ILE A 319 5.12 -2.26 6.04
C ILE A 319 6.59 -2.63 6.00
N ASP A 320 7.20 -2.53 4.83
CA ASP A 320 8.63 -2.78 4.67
C ASP A 320 9.47 -1.81 5.50
N LYS A 321 10.44 -2.33 6.25
CA LYS A 321 11.22 -1.54 7.21
C LYS A 321 12.22 -0.59 6.55
N GLU A 322 12.64 -0.86 5.32
CA GLU A 322 13.58 0.01 4.61
C GLU A 322 12.85 1.09 3.82
N SER A 323 11.88 0.71 3.00
CA SER A 323 11.19 1.63 2.10
C SER A 323 9.99 2.35 2.70
N TRP A 324 9.42 1.83 3.81
CA TRP A 324 8.14 2.26 4.37
C TRP A 324 6.95 2.08 3.42
N LEU A 325 7.12 1.25 2.39
CA LEU A 325 6.06 0.89 1.46
C LEU A 325 5.33 -0.38 1.92
N ILE A 326 4.10 -0.51 1.48
CA ILE A 326 3.27 -1.68 1.74
C ILE A 326 3.34 -2.60 0.51
N PRO A 327 3.92 -3.82 0.60
CA PRO A 327 3.83 -4.78 -0.48
C PRO A 327 2.41 -5.28 -0.68
N TYR A 328 1.70 -5.55 0.41
CA TYR A 328 0.29 -5.93 0.42
C TYR A 328 -0.36 -5.70 1.79
N SER A 329 -1.68 -5.71 1.80
CA SER A 329 -2.49 -5.66 3.03
C SER A 329 -3.71 -6.55 2.91
N ASP A 330 -3.99 -7.33 3.97
CA ASP A 330 -5.17 -8.18 4.07
C ASP A 330 -6.31 -7.42 4.74
N ILE A 331 -7.51 -7.59 4.24
CA ILE A 331 -8.72 -6.93 4.70
C ILE A 331 -9.73 -7.98 5.11
N TYR A 332 -10.31 -7.80 6.28
CA TYR A 332 -11.28 -8.71 6.88
C TYR A 332 -12.64 -8.03 7.03
N ASP A 333 -13.68 -8.79 6.85
CA ASP A 333 -15.03 -8.33 7.11
C ASP A 333 -15.31 -8.18 8.62
N ARG A 334 -16.52 -7.78 8.97
CA ARG A 334 -16.91 -7.58 10.37
C ARG A 334 -17.11 -8.88 11.16
N SER A 335 -17.26 -10.01 10.48
CA SER A 335 -17.28 -11.33 11.12
C SER A 335 -15.88 -11.87 11.40
N GLY A 336 -14.85 -11.19 10.86
CA GLY A 336 -13.45 -11.57 10.97
C GLY A 336 -12.98 -12.52 9.89
N GLU A 337 -13.80 -12.76 8.87
CA GLU A 337 -13.44 -13.56 7.71
C GLU A 337 -12.58 -12.75 6.75
N LEU A 338 -11.59 -13.40 6.15
CA LEU A 338 -10.74 -12.80 5.14
C LEU A 338 -11.60 -12.46 3.90
N TRP A 339 -11.53 -11.19 3.49
CA TRP A 339 -12.38 -10.69 2.43
C TRP A 339 -11.58 -10.27 1.20
N LYS A 340 -10.60 -9.37 1.39
CA LYS A 340 -9.85 -8.79 0.27
C LYS A 340 -8.35 -8.76 0.57
N ILE A 341 -7.55 -8.67 -0.50
CA ILE A 341 -6.14 -8.31 -0.43
C ILE A 341 -5.84 -7.21 -1.44
N TRP A 342 -5.06 -6.21 -1.00
CA TRP A 342 -4.41 -5.25 -1.88
C TRP A 342 -2.95 -5.67 -2.09
N ILE A 343 -2.47 -5.69 -3.33
CA ILE A 343 -1.09 -6.06 -3.69
C ILE A 343 -0.50 -4.94 -4.56
N ASN A 344 0.71 -4.50 -4.22
CA ASN A 344 1.51 -3.56 -5.00
C ASN A 344 2.69 -4.29 -5.65
N ASN A 345 3.06 -3.86 -6.87
CA ASN A 345 4.31 -4.25 -7.50
C ASN A 345 5.24 -3.02 -7.58
N TRP A 346 6.19 -2.91 -6.65
CA TRP A 346 7.08 -1.76 -6.54
C TRP A 346 8.35 -1.94 -7.38
N GLY A 347 8.81 -0.85 -7.99
CA GLY A 347 10.11 -0.78 -8.63
C GLY A 347 10.85 0.49 -8.22
N PHE A 348 12.16 0.40 -8.04
CA PHE A 348 13.02 1.51 -7.64
C PHE A 348 13.95 1.83 -8.80
N ARG A 349 13.80 3.02 -9.39
CA ARG A 349 14.54 3.40 -10.58
C ARG A 349 14.52 4.92 -10.80
N ARG A 350 15.49 5.39 -11.58
CA ARG A 350 15.62 6.83 -11.88
C ARG A 350 14.70 7.32 -13.00
N LYS A 351 14.16 6.41 -13.79
CA LYS A 351 13.19 6.70 -14.87
C LYS A 351 12.03 5.72 -14.81
N ALA A 352 10.80 6.17 -15.04
CA ALA A 352 9.65 5.27 -15.11
C ALA A 352 9.75 4.32 -16.30
N LEU A 353 10.14 4.85 -17.46
CA LEU A 353 10.39 4.09 -18.69
C LEU A 353 11.75 4.45 -19.29
N ASP A 354 12.32 3.53 -20.03
CA ASP A 354 13.55 3.77 -20.81
C ASP A 354 13.20 4.31 -22.20
N VAL A 355 12.67 5.54 -22.21
CA VAL A 355 12.33 6.28 -23.44
C VAL A 355 13.07 7.62 -23.43
N PRO A 356 13.36 8.21 -24.63
CA PRO A 356 14.21 9.41 -24.74
C PRO A 356 13.75 10.60 -23.90
N ASP A 357 12.45 10.86 -23.84
CA ASP A 357 11.87 12.02 -23.17
C ASP A 357 11.43 11.74 -21.71
N ALA A 358 11.72 10.54 -21.19
CA ALA A 358 11.40 10.21 -19.79
C ALA A 358 12.23 11.06 -18.83
N ILE A 359 11.57 11.55 -17.79
CA ILE A 359 12.23 12.31 -16.73
C ILE A 359 13.20 11.39 -15.99
N GLU A 360 14.47 11.84 -15.90
CA GLU A 360 15.47 11.20 -15.06
C GLU A 360 15.56 11.92 -13.71
N TYR A 361 15.29 11.17 -12.64
CA TYR A 361 15.37 11.66 -11.27
C TYR A 361 16.78 11.50 -10.71
N PRO A 362 17.20 12.35 -9.74
CA PRO A 362 18.54 12.25 -9.13
C PRO A 362 18.72 10.99 -8.28
N ASP A 363 17.64 10.47 -7.71
CA ASP A 363 17.59 9.28 -6.86
C ASP A 363 16.64 8.23 -7.46
N ASP A 364 16.71 7.00 -6.97
CA ASP A 364 15.79 5.93 -7.36
C ASP A 364 14.40 6.17 -6.75
N MET A 365 13.46 6.60 -7.58
CA MET A 365 12.07 6.82 -7.17
C MET A 365 11.33 5.49 -7.06
N ALA A 366 10.40 5.40 -6.11
CA ALA A 366 9.50 4.26 -5.99
C ALA A 366 8.33 4.40 -6.96
N PHE A 367 8.36 3.60 -8.02
CA PHE A 367 7.25 3.47 -8.97
C PHE A 367 6.45 2.20 -8.66
N SER A 368 5.13 2.26 -8.75
CA SER A 368 4.34 1.03 -8.82
C SER A 368 4.08 0.70 -10.29
N SER A 369 4.46 -0.50 -10.75
CA SER A 369 4.17 -0.94 -12.12
C SER A 369 2.77 -1.53 -12.23
N ALA A 370 2.24 -2.07 -11.13
CA ALA A 370 0.91 -2.64 -11.04
C ALA A 370 0.36 -2.56 -9.62
N ILE A 371 -0.94 -2.48 -9.55
CA ILE A 371 -1.71 -2.74 -8.34
C ILE A 371 -2.79 -3.78 -8.66
N VAL A 372 -3.08 -4.64 -7.68
CA VAL A 372 -4.17 -5.60 -7.78
C VAL A 372 -4.94 -5.62 -6.47
N MET A 373 -6.25 -5.56 -6.54
CA MET A 373 -7.14 -5.84 -5.42
C MET A 373 -7.99 -7.04 -5.75
N VAL A 374 -7.91 -8.06 -4.91
CA VAL A 374 -8.69 -9.28 -5.05
C VAL A 374 -9.76 -9.30 -3.98
N ASP A 375 -11.00 -9.49 -4.38
CA ASP A 375 -12.14 -9.77 -3.53
C ASP A 375 -12.40 -11.29 -3.57
N MET A 376 -12.08 -11.97 -2.48
CA MET A 376 -12.07 -13.43 -2.40
C MET A 376 -13.46 -14.04 -2.29
N GLN A 377 -14.43 -13.27 -1.78
CA GLN A 377 -15.78 -13.78 -1.56
C GLN A 377 -16.54 -14.00 -2.88
N PRO A 378 -16.56 -13.04 -3.83
CA PRO A 378 -17.13 -13.26 -5.16
C PRO A 378 -16.12 -13.78 -6.20
N GLU A 379 -14.86 -14.04 -5.82
CA GLU A 379 -13.78 -14.39 -6.76
C GLU A 379 -13.62 -13.36 -7.87
N HIS A 380 -13.41 -12.09 -7.46
CA HIS A 380 -13.37 -10.95 -8.35
C HIS A 380 -12.09 -10.14 -8.11
N ALA A 381 -11.58 -9.45 -9.13
CA ALA A 381 -10.39 -8.63 -8.98
C ALA A 381 -10.46 -7.34 -9.79
N THR A 382 -9.78 -6.32 -9.28
CA THR A 382 -9.40 -5.12 -10.02
C THR A 382 -7.89 -5.08 -10.14
N LYS A 383 -7.37 -5.00 -11.37
CA LYS A 383 -5.95 -4.85 -11.67
C LYS A 383 -5.69 -3.56 -12.42
N ALA A 384 -4.57 -2.90 -12.19
CA ALA A 384 -4.20 -1.70 -12.93
C ALA A 384 -2.74 -1.74 -13.38
N SER A 385 -2.51 -1.22 -14.60
CA SER A 385 -1.20 -1.05 -15.21
C SER A 385 -0.72 0.39 -15.06
N LEU A 386 0.52 0.58 -14.59
CA LEU A 386 1.12 1.88 -14.29
C LEU A 386 2.62 1.88 -14.71
N PRO A 387 3.01 2.41 -15.87
CA PRO A 387 2.18 3.08 -16.88
C PRO A 387 1.31 2.12 -17.70
N SER A 388 0.30 2.68 -18.37
CA SER A 388 -0.54 1.91 -19.27
C SER A 388 0.23 1.46 -20.52
N PRO A 389 0.14 0.18 -20.91
CA PRO A 389 0.74 -0.30 -22.16
C PRO A 389 0.01 0.23 -23.41
N ARG A 390 -1.18 0.81 -23.26
CA ARG A 390 -1.96 1.40 -24.38
C ARG A 390 -1.38 2.72 -24.90
N PHE A 391 -0.50 3.35 -24.12
CA PHE A 391 0.14 4.63 -24.44
C PHE A 391 1.67 4.47 -24.50
N PRO A 392 2.21 3.81 -25.54
CA PRO A 392 3.65 3.60 -25.67
C PRO A 392 4.42 4.93 -25.68
N GLY A 393 5.44 5.03 -24.83
CA GLY A 393 6.23 6.26 -24.67
C GLY A 393 5.72 7.23 -23.62
N GLU A 394 4.49 7.09 -23.11
CA GLU A 394 4.01 7.84 -21.95
C GLU A 394 4.56 7.19 -20.67
N GLN A 395 5.35 7.94 -19.90
CA GLN A 395 5.99 7.40 -18.70
C GLN A 395 5.03 7.16 -17.53
N GLY A 396 3.82 7.70 -17.59
CA GLY A 396 2.73 7.50 -16.62
C GLY A 396 2.94 8.15 -15.27
N TRP A 397 4.17 8.25 -14.78
CA TRP A 397 4.49 8.78 -13.45
C TRP A 397 5.31 10.04 -13.53
N TYR A 398 4.86 11.11 -12.86
CA TYR A 398 5.53 12.39 -12.77
C TYR A 398 5.62 12.81 -11.30
N PHE A 399 6.83 12.81 -10.75
CA PHE A 399 7.10 13.22 -9.38
C PHE A 399 7.76 14.60 -9.35
N ASN A 400 7.37 15.45 -8.41
CA ASN A 400 8.05 16.70 -8.10
C ASN A 400 8.24 17.64 -9.32
N GLN A 401 7.24 17.69 -10.20
CA GLN A 401 7.28 18.52 -11.39
C GLN A 401 6.53 19.84 -11.23
N GLY A 402 5.67 19.95 -10.21
CA GLY A 402 4.87 21.15 -9.98
C GLY A 402 4.06 21.56 -11.21
N GLU A 403 4.12 22.84 -11.58
CA GLU A 403 3.41 23.39 -12.73
C GLU A 403 3.74 22.71 -14.05
N LYS A 404 4.94 22.15 -14.21
CA LYS A 404 5.35 21.45 -15.45
C LYS A 404 4.51 20.22 -15.74
N SER A 405 3.98 19.56 -14.71
CA SER A 405 3.02 18.45 -14.84
C SER A 405 1.56 18.89 -14.67
N GLY A 406 1.30 20.21 -14.56
CA GLY A 406 -0.02 20.75 -14.33
C GLY A 406 -0.50 20.65 -12.88
N ILE A 407 0.42 20.49 -11.94
CA ILE A 407 0.13 20.54 -10.50
C ILE A 407 0.10 22.01 -10.06
N VAL A 408 -1.07 22.61 -10.19
CA VAL A 408 -1.38 23.98 -9.77
C VAL A 408 -2.54 23.98 -8.77
N ASP A 409 -2.59 24.97 -7.88
CA ASP A 409 -3.60 25.00 -6.81
C ASP A 409 -5.03 25.04 -7.39
N GLU A 410 -5.22 25.71 -8.53
CA GLU A 410 -6.50 25.83 -9.24
C GLU A 410 -7.03 24.48 -9.70
N TRP A 411 -6.17 23.52 -10.02
CA TRP A 411 -6.58 22.18 -10.42
C TRP A 411 -7.31 21.45 -9.29
N PHE A 412 -6.94 21.72 -8.03
CA PHE A 412 -7.55 21.09 -6.86
C PHE A 412 -8.80 21.82 -6.35
N THR A 413 -9.60 22.36 -7.28
CA THR A 413 -10.85 23.06 -6.97
C THR A 413 -12.05 22.34 -7.54
N VAL A 414 -13.21 22.53 -6.89
CA VAL A 414 -14.49 22.01 -7.39
C VAL A 414 -14.82 22.59 -8.78
N ALA A 415 -14.41 23.83 -9.05
CA ALA A 415 -14.61 24.45 -10.35
C ALA A 415 -13.83 23.73 -11.46
N ALA A 416 -12.55 23.40 -11.22
CA ALA A 416 -11.73 22.65 -12.16
C ALA A 416 -12.26 21.21 -12.36
N LEU A 417 -12.69 20.55 -11.27
CA LEU A 417 -13.33 19.23 -11.34
C LEU A 417 -14.56 19.23 -12.26
N VAL A 418 -15.42 20.23 -12.15
CA VAL A 418 -16.61 20.37 -13.00
C VAL A 418 -16.22 20.68 -14.45
N ALA A 419 -15.25 21.60 -14.67
CA ALA A 419 -14.80 21.98 -16.01
C ALA A 419 -14.18 20.81 -16.78
N ALA A 420 -13.43 19.93 -16.11
CA ALA A 420 -12.81 18.75 -16.72
C ALA A 420 -13.81 17.65 -17.10
N GLY A 421 -15.02 17.68 -16.55
CA GLY A 421 -16.07 16.70 -16.85
C GLY A 421 -17.00 17.13 -17.99
N HIS A 422 -16.74 18.26 -18.65
CA HIS A 422 -17.44 18.75 -19.82
C HIS A 422 -16.61 18.54 -21.08
#